data_c9fec8b44e409eb92485547ad2b83caa
#
_entry.id   c9fec8b44e409eb92485547ad2b83caa
#
_cell.length_a   1.000
_cell.length_b   1.000
_cell.length_c   1.000
_cell.angle_alpha   90.00
_cell.angle_beta   90.00
_cell.angle_gamma   90.00
#
_symmetry.space_group_name_H-M   'P 1'
#
loop_
_entity.id
_entity.type
_entity.pdbx_description
1 polymer ?
#
loop_
_entity_poly.entity_id
_entity_poly.type
_entity_poly.pdbx_seq_one_letter_code
_entity_poly.pdbx_strand_id
1 'polypeptide(L)'
;MNRQEELNQILEKIVPINDTALEEGAKVCDRLAKPLGALGKMEKIYAKLYAMFPNKIQLSKKIVMIYVADNGICEEGISSNPIETTFIVANNIRKGKAGVCNIAEHAGSDICVIDIGCKSQIYSDNPDHVLHGTRNMLKEAAMT
;
A
#
# COMPACT_ATOMS: atom_id res chain seq x y z
N MET A 1 -11.20 23.14 -3.23
CA MET A 1 -9.94 22.69 -3.89
C MET A 1 -10.26 21.40 -4.62
N ASN A 2 -9.94 21.30 -5.91
CA ASN A 2 -10.16 20.09 -6.70
C ASN A 2 -9.11 19.04 -6.26
N ARG A 3 -9.48 17.74 -6.26
CA ARG A 3 -8.56 16.62 -5.95
C ARG A 3 -7.25 16.68 -6.75
N GLN A 4 -7.30 17.11 -8.01
CA GLN A 4 -6.13 17.25 -8.86
C GLN A 4 -5.19 18.37 -8.38
N GLU A 5 -5.75 19.46 -7.89
CA GLU A 5 -4.97 20.57 -7.33
C GLU A 5 -4.28 20.14 -6.03
N GLU A 6 -4.98 19.38 -5.18
CA GLU A 6 -4.43 18.83 -3.96
C GLU A 6 -3.29 17.82 -4.24
N LEU A 7 -3.49 16.93 -5.20
CA LEU A 7 -2.46 16.01 -5.65
C LEU A 7 -1.23 16.73 -6.16
N ASN A 8 -1.41 17.74 -7.02
CA ASN A 8 -0.30 18.52 -7.56
C ASN A 8 0.48 19.24 -6.44
N GLN A 9 -0.20 19.82 -5.45
CA GLN A 9 0.45 20.43 -4.29
C GLN A 9 1.25 19.44 -3.44
N ILE A 10 0.80 18.17 -3.36
CA ILE A 10 1.55 17.11 -2.69
C ILE A 10 2.79 16.75 -3.52
N LEU A 11 2.63 16.57 -4.83
CA LEU A 11 3.71 16.20 -5.73
C LEU A 11 4.83 17.27 -5.77
N GLU A 12 4.47 18.55 -5.74
CA GLU A 12 5.44 19.66 -5.69
C GLU A 12 6.28 19.66 -4.40
N LYS A 13 5.79 19.07 -3.32
CA LYS A 13 6.53 18.94 -2.05
C LYS A 13 7.47 17.76 -2.00
N ILE A 14 7.40 16.85 -2.98
CA ILE A 14 8.28 15.69 -3.07
C ILE A 14 9.64 16.17 -3.61
N VAL A 15 10.65 16.07 -2.76
CA VAL A 15 12.03 16.42 -3.12
C VAL A 15 12.90 15.17 -3.15
N PRO A 16 13.93 15.12 -3.99
CA PRO A 16 14.91 14.03 -3.99
C PRO A 16 15.60 13.89 -2.63
N ILE A 17 15.97 12.66 -2.30
CA ILE A 17 16.79 12.39 -1.09
C ILE A 17 18.16 13.04 -1.30
N ASN A 18 18.67 13.70 -0.26
CA ASN A 18 20.01 14.27 -0.25
C ASN A 18 21.06 13.17 -0.18
N ASP A 19 21.95 13.10 -1.16
CA ASP A 19 22.98 12.05 -1.27
C ASP A 19 23.98 12.09 -0.10
N THR A 20 24.36 13.27 0.38
CA THR A 20 25.24 13.41 1.55
C THR A 20 24.59 12.81 2.79
N ALA A 21 23.30 13.09 3.03
CA ALA A 21 22.58 12.52 4.16
C ALA A 21 22.39 11.00 4.02
N LEU A 22 22.26 10.50 2.80
CA LEU A 22 22.20 9.06 2.51
C LEU A 22 23.51 8.37 2.87
N GLU A 23 24.64 8.96 2.48
CA GLU A 23 25.99 8.47 2.85
C GLU A 23 26.23 8.49 4.36
N GLU A 24 25.80 9.55 5.04
CA GLU A 24 25.88 9.63 6.50
C GLU A 24 25.07 8.52 7.19
N GLY A 25 23.85 8.26 6.70
CA GLY A 25 23.02 7.16 7.20
C GLY A 25 23.68 5.79 7.01
N ALA A 26 24.35 5.56 5.89
CA ALA A 26 25.12 4.34 5.67
C ALA A 26 26.31 4.22 6.66
N LYS A 27 27.04 5.30 6.87
CA LYS A 27 28.15 5.34 7.87
C LYS A 27 27.66 5.07 9.30
N VAL A 28 26.44 5.47 9.65
CA VAL A 28 25.85 5.13 10.96
C VAL A 28 25.65 3.63 11.07
N CYS A 29 25.15 2.95 10.03
CA CYS A 29 25.04 1.50 10.02
C CYS A 29 26.39 0.79 10.18
N ASP A 30 27.43 1.30 9.54
CA ASP A 30 28.78 0.72 9.58
C ASP A 30 29.43 0.83 10.97
N ARG A 31 29.04 1.83 11.77
CA ARG A 31 29.53 2.03 13.15
C ARG A 31 28.89 1.10 14.17
N LEU A 32 27.82 0.40 13.81
CA LEU A 32 27.18 -0.57 14.71
C LEU A 32 28.09 -1.77 14.96
N ALA A 33 28.00 -2.35 16.17
CA ALA A 33 28.75 -3.55 16.56
C ALA A 33 28.26 -4.80 15.80
N LYS A 34 28.54 -4.86 14.49
CA LYS A 34 28.15 -5.95 13.58
C LYS A 34 29.17 -6.04 12.43
N PRO A 35 29.29 -7.19 11.72
CA PRO A 35 30.01 -7.23 10.46
C PRO A 35 29.43 -6.24 9.44
N LEU A 36 30.30 -5.66 8.59
CA LEU A 36 29.86 -4.76 7.52
C LEU A 36 28.87 -5.48 6.59
N GLY A 37 27.76 -4.82 6.27
CA GLY A 37 26.75 -5.35 5.40
C GLY A 37 25.88 -6.49 5.98
N ALA A 38 26.04 -6.84 7.26
CA ALA A 38 25.37 -7.99 7.89
C ALA A 38 23.85 -7.92 7.84
N LEU A 39 23.25 -6.71 7.82
CA LEU A 39 21.81 -6.53 7.74
C LEU A 39 21.31 -6.39 6.29
N GLY A 40 22.20 -6.44 5.30
CA GLY A 40 21.85 -6.46 3.89
C GLY A 40 20.98 -5.28 3.45
N LYS A 41 19.80 -5.58 2.91
CA LYS A 41 18.86 -4.54 2.43
C LYS A 41 18.37 -3.60 3.53
N MET A 42 18.35 -4.04 4.78
CA MET A 42 17.91 -3.22 5.91
C MET A 42 18.79 -1.99 6.12
N GLU A 43 20.10 -2.12 5.88
CA GLU A 43 21.03 -0.99 5.97
C GLU A 43 20.72 0.08 4.94
N LYS A 44 20.38 -0.33 3.70
CA LYS A 44 19.97 0.59 2.64
C LYS A 44 18.64 1.28 2.96
N ILE A 45 17.69 0.57 3.57
CA ILE A 45 16.41 1.15 4.01
C ILE A 45 16.67 2.15 5.13
N TYR A 46 17.49 1.78 6.11
CA TYR A 46 17.86 2.67 7.21
C TYR A 46 18.51 3.96 6.71
N ALA A 47 19.49 3.86 5.80
CA ALA A 47 20.18 5.03 5.24
C ALA A 47 19.18 5.99 4.55
N LYS A 48 18.20 5.46 3.82
CA LYS A 48 17.13 6.27 3.20
C LYS A 48 16.27 6.96 4.26
N LEU A 49 15.84 6.22 5.27
CA LEU A 49 15.04 6.78 6.36
C LEU A 49 15.82 7.85 7.13
N TYR A 50 17.12 7.63 7.36
CA TYR A 50 18.00 8.63 7.98
C TYR A 50 18.04 9.92 7.17
N ALA A 51 18.17 9.82 5.86
CA ALA A 51 18.19 10.98 4.96
C ALA A 51 16.85 11.71 4.89
N MET A 52 15.73 10.98 5.05
CA MET A 52 14.37 11.56 5.10
C MET A 52 14.05 12.25 6.44
N PHE A 53 14.64 11.77 7.53
CA PHE A 53 14.39 12.26 8.90
C PHE A 53 15.68 12.73 9.56
N PRO A 54 16.17 13.95 9.25
CA PRO A 54 17.51 14.40 9.63
C PRO A 54 17.76 14.47 11.14
N ASN A 55 16.72 14.59 11.94
CA ASN A 55 16.86 14.71 13.42
C ASN A 55 16.57 13.39 14.15
N LYS A 56 15.53 12.69 13.76
CA LYS A 56 15.11 11.42 14.39
C LYS A 56 14.15 10.67 13.48
N ILE A 57 14.48 9.43 13.15
CA ILE A 57 13.56 8.54 12.44
C ILE A 57 12.31 8.32 13.29
N GLN A 58 11.16 8.71 12.74
CA GLN A 58 9.86 8.53 13.39
C GLN A 58 9.00 7.60 12.52
N LEU A 59 8.68 6.42 13.06
CA LEU A 59 7.81 5.41 12.44
C LEU A 59 6.61 5.10 13.34
N SER A 60 6.07 6.15 13.98
CA SER A 60 4.98 6.02 14.95
C SER A 60 3.63 5.71 14.33
N LYS A 61 3.41 6.14 13.09
CA LYS A 61 2.18 5.88 12.36
C LYS A 61 2.45 4.87 11.25
N LYS A 62 1.76 3.73 11.33
CA LYS A 62 1.85 2.66 10.34
C LYS A 62 0.45 2.36 9.85
N ILE A 63 0.29 2.15 8.54
CA ILE A 63 -0.99 1.81 7.93
C ILE A 63 -0.81 0.67 6.93
N VAL A 64 -1.71 -0.28 6.97
CA VAL A 64 -1.84 -1.33 5.96
C VAL A 64 -2.93 -0.87 4.99
N MET A 65 -2.53 -0.51 3.76
CA MET A 65 -3.46 -0.13 2.70
C MET A 65 -3.83 -1.37 1.90
N ILE A 66 -5.13 -1.68 1.84
CA ILE A 66 -5.66 -2.84 1.14
C ILE A 66 -6.52 -2.34 -0.01
N TYR A 67 -6.01 -2.51 -1.21
CA TYR A 67 -6.75 -2.19 -2.44
C TYR A 67 -7.52 -3.42 -2.88
N VAL A 68 -8.81 -3.27 -3.15
CA VAL A 68 -9.70 -4.35 -3.56
C VAL A 68 -10.31 -4.08 -4.93
N ALA A 69 -10.31 -5.10 -5.78
CA ALA A 69 -10.94 -5.07 -7.09
C ALA A 69 -11.30 -6.48 -7.54
N ASP A 70 -12.29 -6.60 -8.39
CA ASP A 70 -12.65 -7.85 -9.05
C ASP A 70 -11.90 -8.02 -10.37
N ASN A 71 -11.60 -9.27 -10.72
CA ASN A 71 -10.96 -9.62 -11.97
C ASN A 71 -11.95 -10.30 -12.91
N GLY A 72 -12.12 -9.76 -14.12
CA GLY A 72 -13.05 -10.27 -15.11
C GLY A 72 -12.78 -11.70 -15.55
N ILE A 73 -11.56 -12.20 -15.42
CA ILE A 73 -11.19 -13.60 -15.72
C ILE A 73 -11.96 -14.63 -14.85
N CYS A 74 -12.52 -14.21 -13.72
CA CYS A 74 -13.36 -15.08 -12.90
C CYS A 74 -14.60 -15.60 -13.65
N GLU A 75 -15.02 -14.94 -14.72
CA GLU A 75 -16.11 -15.41 -15.60
C GLU A 75 -15.81 -16.78 -16.24
N GLU A 76 -14.55 -17.14 -16.37
CA GLU A 76 -14.09 -18.42 -16.95
C GLU A 76 -14.10 -19.58 -15.94
N GLY A 77 -14.61 -19.36 -14.73
CA GLY A 77 -14.74 -20.42 -13.71
C GLY A 77 -13.42 -20.91 -13.12
N ILE A 78 -12.34 -20.14 -13.27
CA ILE A 78 -11.01 -20.50 -12.74
C ILE A 78 -10.89 -20.32 -11.23
N SER A 79 -11.81 -19.59 -10.60
CA SER A 79 -11.83 -19.36 -9.16
C SER A 79 -12.82 -20.29 -8.47
N SER A 80 -12.41 -20.90 -7.37
CA SER A 80 -13.31 -21.68 -6.49
C SER A 80 -14.29 -20.79 -5.71
N ASN A 81 -14.01 -19.49 -5.61
CA ASN A 81 -14.84 -18.53 -4.91
C ASN A 81 -15.65 -17.70 -5.91
N PRO A 82 -16.94 -17.44 -5.64
CA PRO A 82 -17.74 -16.52 -6.44
C PRO A 82 -17.19 -15.09 -6.33
N ILE A 83 -17.49 -14.26 -7.31
CA ILE A 83 -16.94 -12.89 -7.41
C ILE A 83 -17.35 -12.01 -6.23
N GLU A 84 -18.51 -12.26 -5.63
CA GLU A 84 -19.04 -11.56 -4.46
C GLU A 84 -18.15 -11.72 -3.22
N THR A 85 -17.28 -12.74 -3.21
CA THR A 85 -16.35 -12.99 -2.10
C THR A 85 -15.44 -11.80 -1.85
N THR A 86 -14.99 -11.11 -2.90
CA THR A 86 -14.14 -9.90 -2.77
C THR A 86 -14.79 -8.86 -1.88
N PHE A 87 -16.07 -8.57 -2.13
CA PHE A 87 -16.83 -7.62 -1.33
C PHE A 87 -17.02 -8.09 0.11
N ILE A 88 -17.40 -9.36 0.30
CA ILE A 88 -17.62 -9.95 1.63
C ILE A 88 -16.34 -9.84 2.46
N VAL A 89 -15.19 -10.18 1.87
CA VAL A 89 -13.88 -10.11 2.54
C VAL A 89 -13.52 -8.67 2.86
N ALA A 90 -13.66 -7.75 1.90
CA ALA A 90 -13.39 -6.32 2.12
C ALA A 90 -14.22 -5.75 3.27
N ASN A 91 -15.51 -6.10 3.33
CA ASN A 91 -16.40 -5.67 4.40
C ASN A 91 -16.03 -6.29 5.76
N ASN A 92 -15.60 -7.55 5.78
CA ASN A 92 -15.11 -8.18 7.01
C ASN A 92 -13.81 -7.53 7.51
N ILE A 93 -12.91 -7.13 6.61
CA ILE A 93 -11.71 -6.38 6.98
C ILE A 93 -12.09 -5.03 7.61
N ARG A 94 -13.01 -4.28 7.00
CA ARG A 94 -13.49 -2.99 7.54
C ARG A 94 -14.14 -3.13 8.91
N LYS A 95 -14.78 -4.26 9.17
CA LYS A 95 -15.39 -4.58 10.48
C LYS A 95 -14.41 -5.16 11.49
N GLY A 96 -13.11 -5.24 11.18
CA GLY A 96 -12.11 -5.82 12.06
C GLY A 96 -12.18 -7.34 12.23
N LYS A 97 -12.89 -8.06 11.32
CA LYS A 97 -13.19 -9.50 11.47
C LYS A 97 -12.29 -10.42 10.65
N ALA A 98 -11.31 -9.89 9.94
CA ALA A 98 -10.39 -10.68 9.12
C ALA A 98 -9.05 -10.91 9.82
N GLY A 99 -8.33 -11.96 9.45
CA GLY A 99 -7.02 -12.28 10.03
C GLY A 99 -6.00 -11.14 9.93
N VAL A 100 -6.01 -10.38 8.84
CA VAL A 100 -5.14 -9.20 8.66
C VAL A 100 -5.38 -8.14 9.74
N CYS A 101 -6.60 -8.03 10.27
CA CYS A 101 -6.92 -7.06 11.31
C CYS A 101 -6.20 -7.37 12.62
N ASN A 102 -6.20 -8.63 13.03
CA ASN A 102 -5.52 -9.09 14.24
C ASN A 102 -3.98 -8.91 14.12
N ILE A 103 -3.43 -9.21 12.94
CA ILE A 103 -2.00 -9.04 12.68
C ILE A 103 -1.62 -7.55 12.69
N ALA A 104 -2.42 -6.70 12.05
CA ALA A 104 -2.18 -5.26 12.01
C ALA A 104 -2.28 -4.63 13.40
N GLU A 105 -3.30 -5.01 14.18
CA GLU A 105 -3.47 -4.58 15.57
C GLU A 105 -2.24 -4.95 16.42
N HIS A 106 -1.81 -6.21 16.33
CA HIS A 106 -0.60 -6.66 17.04
C HIS A 106 0.66 -5.90 16.61
N ALA A 107 0.76 -5.53 15.33
CA ALA A 107 1.86 -4.70 14.81
C ALA A 107 1.71 -3.22 15.11
N GLY A 108 0.64 -2.79 15.76
CA GLY A 108 0.32 -1.38 16.01
C GLY A 108 0.13 -0.59 14.71
N SER A 109 -0.56 -1.17 13.75
CA SER A 109 -0.84 -0.59 12.43
C SER A 109 -2.33 -0.39 12.23
N ASP A 110 -2.71 0.75 11.66
CA ASP A 110 -4.07 0.98 11.20
C ASP A 110 -4.34 0.21 9.89
N ILE A 111 -5.60 0.02 9.54
CA ILE A 111 -6.02 -0.57 8.28
C ILE A 111 -6.88 0.42 7.51
N CYS A 112 -6.59 0.56 6.22
CA CYS A 112 -7.42 1.29 5.26
C CYS A 112 -7.78 0.36 4.10
N VAL A 113 -9.07 0.15 3.87
CA VAL A 113 -9.59 -0.63 2.74
C VAL A 113 -10.09 0.33 1.68
N ILE A 114 -9.49 0.27 0.50
CA ILE A 114 -9.79 1.12 -0.65
C ILE A 114 -10.38 0.24 -1.75
N ASP A 115 -11.65 0.45 -2.05
CA ASP A 115 -12.33 -0.21 -3.17
C ASP A 115 -12.03 0.58 -4.44
N ILE A 116 -11.23 -0.02 -5.32
CA ILE A 116 -10.87 0.57 -6.61
C ILE A 116 -11.62 -0.06 -7.78
N GLY A 117 -12.37 -1.15 -7.55
CA GLY A 117 -13.06 -1.82 -8.64
C GLY A 117 -13.80 -3.11 -8.27
N CYS A 118 -14.58 -3.15 -7.23
CA CYS A 118 -15.49 -4.26 -6.99
C CYS A 118 -16.74 -4.14 -7.87
N LYS A 119 -17.22 -5.24 -8.44
CA LYS A 119 -18.48 -5.30 -9.20
C LYS A 119 -19.71 -5.05 -8.35
N SER A 120 -19.65 -5.41 -7.08
CA SER A 120 -20.75 -5.20 -6.13
C SER A 120 -20.87 -3.73 -5.77
N GLN A 121 -22.00 -3.12 -6.12
CA GLN A 121 -22.25 -1.66 -5.99
C GLN A 121 -22.44 -1.14 -4.56
N ILE A 122 -21.91 -1.81 -3.56
CA ILE A 122 -22.20 -1.43 -2.18
C ILE A 122 -21.47 -0.14 -1.75
N TYR A 123 -20.59 0.36 -2.60
CA TYR A 123 -19.88 1.62 -2.43
C TYR A 123 -20.05 2.54 -3.64
N SER A 124 -21.26 2.64 -4.18
CA SER A 124 -21.59 3.50 -5.32
C SER A 124 -21.14 4.95 -5.16
N ASP A 125 -20.96 5.40 -3.91
CA ASP A 125 -20.55 6.75 -3.56
C ASP A 125 -19.05 6.86 -3.21
N ASN A 126 -18.26 5.78 -3.40
CA ASN A 126 -16.83 5.85 -3.17
C ASN A 126 -16.12 6.55 -4.34
N PRO A 127 -15.55 7.74 -4.12
CA PRO A 127 -14.86 8.49 -5.16
C PRO A 127 -13.57 7.80 -5.65
N ASP A 128 -13.10 6.78 -4.95
CA ASP A 128 -11.90 6.00 -5.29
C ASP A 128 -12.22 4.81 -6.20
N HIS A 129 -13.51 4.53 -6.42
CA HIS A 129 -13.97 3.48 -7.31
C HIS A 129 -13.75 3.88 -8.77
N VAL A 130 -12.77 3.26 -9.42
CA VAL A 130 -12.36 3.62 -10.77
C VAL A 130 -13.20 2.88 -11.82
N LEU A 131 -13.39 1.56 -11.63
CA LEU A 131 -14.13 0.68 -12.54
C LEU A 131 -14.84 -0.42 -11.75
N HIS A 132 -15.80 -1.10 -12.39
CA HIS A 132 -16.49 -2.27 -11.83
C HIS A 132 -15.73 -3.59 -12.10
N GLY A 133 -14.45 -3.63 -11.72
CA GLY A 133 -13.55 -4.74 -12.00
C GLY A 133 -12.79 -4.61 -13.31
N THR A 134 -11.83 -5.52 -13.54
CA THR A 134 -11.13 -5.59 -14.82
C THR A 134 -11.98 -6.27 -15.88
N ARG A 135 -11.63 -6.06 -17.15
CA ARG A 135 -12.17 -6.84 -18.25
C ARG A 135 -11.60 -8.27 -18.23
N ASN A 136 -12.27 -9.19 -18.93
CA ASN A 136 -11.80 -10.55 -19.03
C ASN A 136 -10.62 -10.63 -20.00
N MET A 137 -9.44 -10.97 -19.49
CA MET A 137 -8.17 -10.98 -20.24
C MET A 137 -8.12 -12.07 -21.32
N LEU A 138 -9.04 -13.05 -21.33
CA LEU A 138 -9.17 -13.99 -22.44
C LEU A 138 -9.86 -13.38 -23.66
N LYS A 139 -10.67 -12.34 -23.46
CA LYS A 139 -11.48 -11.72 -24.52
C LYS A 139 -10.84 -10.43 -25.02
N GLU A 140 -10.24 -9.66 -24.14
CA GLU A 140 -9.63 -8.36 -24.43
C GLU A 140 -8.61 -7.93 -23.35
N ALA A 141 -7.90 -6.83 -23.58
CA ALA A 141 -6.98 -6.30 -22.56
C ALA A 141 -7.70 -5.99 -21.25
N ALA A 142 -7.19 -6.50 -20.13
CA ALA A 142 -7.84 -6.38 -18.82
C ALA A 142 -8.00 -4.90 -18.37
N MET A 143 -7.05 -4.07 -18.73
CA MET A 143 -7.01 -2.62 -18.45
C MET A 143 -6.52 -1.88 -19.69
N THR A 144 -6.87 -0.60 -19.81
CA THR A 144 -6.40 0.32 -20.85
C THR A 144 -5.18 1.06 -20.38
#